data_0e3eefd378654098b270d3f95db83a9f
#
_entry.id   0e3eefd378654098b270d3f95db83a9f
#
_cell.length_a   1.000
_cell.length_b   1.000
_cell.length_c   1.000
_cell.angle_alpha   90.00
_cell.angle_beta   90.00
_cell.angle_gamma   90.00
#
_symmetry.space_group_name_H-M   'P 1'
#
loop_
_entity.id
_entity.type
_entity.pdbx_description
1 polymer ?
#
loop_
_entity_poly.entity_id
_entity_poly.type
_entity_poly.pdbx_seq_one_letter_code
_entity_poly.pdbx_strand_id
1 'polypeptide(L)'
;MGPDMTQLHGLGSCTCCADLLAGRFDRRHVLRAAGGLALFAGLQPFMAIAATGHYEAMVLGCIDPRLQEPVRKYTAKHHLTGKFSQFVIAGAAIGVVAEPFKDWHKAFWDNLATSIELHNIKKVIAINHRDCGAAKIAYGEAAVATKEAETETHRKALAEFRKQVNEKQPKLGVETGLMAINGKFERLG
;
A
#
# COMPACT_ATOMS: atom_id res chain seq x y z
N MET A 1 23.80 45.66 -26.28
CA MET A 1 24.50 44.74 -27.20
C MET A 1 24.50 43.37 -26.50
N GLY A 2 23.50 42.54 -26.77
CA GLY A 2 23.43 41.15 -26.27
C GLY A 2 23.93 40.21 -27.40
N PRO A 3 24.48 39.05 -27.06
CA PRO A 3 25.02 38.14 -28.09
C PRO A 3 23.88 37.41 -28.81
N ASP A 4 24.06 37.34 -30.10
CA ASP A 4 23.29 36.63 -31.12
C ASP A 4 23.30 35.10 -30.86
N MET A 5 22.11 34.50 -30.72
CA MET A 5 21.89 33.06 -30.52
C MET A 5 21.42 32.41 -31.83
N THR A 6 22.21 32.51 -32.89
CA THR A 6 21.96 31.79 -34.12
C THR A 6 23.19 30.95 -34.50
N GLN A 7 23.34 29.76 -33.89
CA GLN A 7 23.98 28.59 -34.54
C GLN A 7 23.89 27.36 -33.64
N LEU A 8 22.84 26.59 -33.81
CA LEU A 8 22.81 25.16 -33.49
C LEU A 8 22.24 24.41 -34.71
N HIS A 9 23.09 24.28 -35.74
CA HIS A 9 22.84 23.35 -36.83
C HIS A 9 23.37 21.96 -36.44
N GLY A 10 22.53 20.96 -36.53
CA GLY A 10 22.97 19.57 -36.69
C GLY A 10 22.54 18.58 -35.60
N LEU A 11 21.24 18.42 -35.39
CA LEU A 11 20.73 17.16 -34.93
C LEU A 11 19.71 16.67 -35.96
N GLY A 12 20.05 15.57 -36.64
CA GLY A 12 19.22 14.97 -37.67
C GLY A 12 17.81 14.72 -37.11
N SER A 13 16.80 15.19 -37.84
CA SER A 13 15.39 14.99 -37.52
C SER A 13 15.06 13.49 -37.61
N CYS A 14 15.13 12.82 -36.46
CA CYS A 14 14.56 11.48 -36.33
C CYS A 14 13.04 11.66 -36.28
N THR A 15 12.34 11.27 -37.34
CA THR A 15 10.87 11.35 -37.46
C THR A 15 10.16 10.69 -36.25
N CYS A 16 10.74 9.66 -35.66
CA CYS A 16 10.22 9.01 -34.44
C CYS A 16 10.27 9.91 -33.21
N CYS A 17 11.16 10.91 -33.11
CA CYS A 17 11.19 11.86 -31.98
C CYS A 17 10.15 12.98 -32.13
N ALA A 18 9.80 13.35 -33.35
CA ALA A 18 8.78 14.39 -33.60
C ALA A 18 7.36 13.90 -33.22
N ASP A 19 7.08 12.63 -33.47
CA ASP A 19 5.78 12.03 -33.09
C ASP A 19 5.60 11.84 -31.59
N LEU A 20 6.69 11.61 -30.85
CA LEU A 20 6.70 11.54 -29.38
C LEU A 20 6.35 12.90 -28.75
N LEU A 21 6.83 13.99 -29.31
CA LEU A 21 6.58 15.35 -28.83
C LEU A 21 5.20 15.88 -29.23
N ALA A 22 4.58 15.33 -30.31
CA ALA A 22 3.26 15.72 -30.77
C ALA A 22 2.09 15.01 -30.10
N GLY A 23 2.33 14.08 -29.16
CA GLY A 23 1.28 13.38 -28.41
C GLY A 23 0.34 12.51 -29.26
N ARG A 24 0.74 12.18 -30.49
CA ARG A 24 -0.05 11.35 -31.41
C ARG A 24 0.28 9.86 -31.29
N PHE A 25 0.02 9.28 -30.13
CA PHE A 25 -0.01 7.82 -29.99
C PHE A 25 -1.39 7.30 -30.34
N ASP A 26 -1.59 6.92 -31.60
CA ASP A 26 -2.73 6.11 -32.01
C ASP A 26 -2.46 4.64 -31.64
N ARG A 27 -3.47 3.96 -31.05
CA ARG A 27 -3.42 2.53 -30.68
C ARG A 27 -2.94 1.63 -31.82
N ARG A 28 -3.16 2.04 -33.08
CA ARG A 28 -2.71 1.32 -34.28
C ARG A 28 -1.19 1.35 -34.49
N HIS A 29 -0.50 2.41 -34.04
CA HIS A 29 0.96 2.50 -34.12
C HIS A 29 1.65 1.62 -33.09
N VAL A 30 1.10 1.51 -31.89
CA VAL A 30 1.60 0.60 -30.84
C VAL A 30 1.48 -0.86 -31.29
N LEU A 31 0.36 -1.24 -31.92
CA LEU A 31 0.15 -2.60 -32.41
C LEU A 31 1.03 -2.97 -33.61
N ARG A 32 1.37 -2.02 -34.47
CA ARG A 32 2.30 -2.24 -35.62
C ARG A 32 3.75 -2.36 -35.17
N ALA A 33 4.15 -1.60 -34.14
CA ALA A 33 5.51 -1.70 -33.55
C ALA A 33 5.68 -3.04 -32.80
N ALA A 34 4.63 -3.54 -32.14
CA ALA A 34 4.64 -4.84 -31.48
C ALA A 34 4.63 -6.05 -32.47
N GLY A 35 4.00 -5.88 -33.65
CA GLY A 35 3.94 -6.94 -34.67
C GLY A 35 5.22 -7.16 -35.47
N GLY A 36 6.11 -6.16 -35.55
CA GLY A 36 7.36 -6.23 -36.32
C GLY A 36 8.53 -6.93 -35.60
N LEU A 37 8.47 -7.08 -34.28
CA LEU A 37 9.50 -7.71 -33.45
C LEU A 37 9.20 -9.19 -33.12
N ALA A 38 8.05 -9.71 -33.53
CA ALA A 38 7.60 -11.07 -33.20
C ALA A 38 8.21 -12.20 -34.09
N LEU A 39 9.04 -11.86 -35.07
CA LEU A 39 9.53 -12.84 -36.06
C LEU A 39 10.93 -13.40 -35.77
N PHE A 40 11.62 -12.99 -34.69
CA PHE A 40 12.98 -13.47 -34.40
C PHE A 40 13.30 -13.78 -32.93
N ALA A 41 12.34 -13.75 -32.03
CA ALA A 41 12.53 -14.32 -30.69
C ALA A 41 11.64 -15.54 -30.60
N GLY A 42 12.25 -16.74 -30.54
CA GLY A 42 11.54 -17.96 -30.22
C GLY A 42 10.61 -17.68 -29.03
N LEU A 43 9.33 -18.05 -29.16
CA LEU A 43 8.30 -17.95 -28.13
C LEU A 43 8.76 -18.67 -26.84
N GLN A 44 9.61 -18.02 -26.07
CA GLN A 44 9.69 -18.30 -24.65
C GLN A 44 8.39 -17.70 -24.07
N PRO A 45 7.49 -18.51 -23.49
CA PRO A 45 6.44 -17.94 -22.69
C PRO A 45 7.13 -17.10 -21.64
N PHE A 46 6.95 -15.78 -21.67
CA PHE A 46 7.25 -14.91 -20.56
C PHE A 46 6.29 -15.36 -19.45
N MET A 47 6.68 -16.44 -18.76
CA MET A 47 6.13 -16.74 -17.46
C MET A 47 6.47 -15.50 -16.66
N ALA A 48 5.50 -14.59 -16.47
CA ALA A 48 5.55 -13.66 -15.38
C ALA A 48 5.73 -14.53 -14.14
N ILE A 49 6.99 -14.67 -13.70
CA ILE A 49 7.30 -15.23 -12.40
C ILE A 49 6.71 -14.17 -11.46
N ALA A 50 5.42 -14.35 -11.13
CA ALA A 50 4.87 -13.72 -9.96
C ALA A 50 5.91 -13.97 -8.88
N ALA A 51 6.43 -12.92 -8.24
CA ALA A 51 7.44 -13.05 -7.22
C ALA A 51 6.84 -13.87 -6.07
N THR A 52 6.85 -15.19 -6.23
CA THR A 52 6.48 -16.14 -5.19
C THR A 52 7.63 -16.11 -4.19
N GLY A 53 7.57 -15.14 -3.30
CA GLY A 53 8.54 -14.97 -2.23
C GLY A 53 7.95 -15.44 -0.90
N HIS A 54 8.81 -15.88 0.00
CA HIS A 54 8.43 -16.08 1.39
C HIS A 54 8.61 -14.73 2.13
N TYR A 55 7.52 -13.99 2.27
CA TYR A 55 7.51 -12.75 3.01
C TYR A 55 7.01 -12.95 4.44
N GLU A 56 7.30 -12.03 5.33
CA GLU A 56 7.01 -12.20 6.76
C GLU A 56 5.61 -11.74 7.13
N ALA A 57 5.12 -10.64 6.54
CA ALA A 57 3.90 -10.01 7.00
C ALA A 57 3.16 -9.20 5.92
N MET A 58 1.88 -8.89 6.21
CA MET A 58 1.24 -7.68 5.73
C MET A 58 1.21 -6.65 6.86
N VAL A 59 1.61 -5.42 6.59
CA VAL A 59 1.51 -4.28 7.53
C VAL A 59 0.34 -3.41 7.08
N LEU A 60 -0.67 -3.33 7.94
CA LEU A 60 -1.85 -2.48 7.78
C LEU A 60 -1.63 -1.19 8.58
N GLY A 61 -1.62 -0.05 7.89
CA GLY A 61 -1.42 1.27 8.46
C GLY A 61 -2.49 2.29 8.07
N CYS A 62 -2.49 3.44 8.76
CA CYS A 62 -3.34 4.56 8.40
C CYS A 62 -2.73 5.39 7.26
N ILE A 63 -3.60 6.07 6.48
CA ILE A 63 -3.20 7.03 5.44
C ILE A 63 -2.60 8.32 6.02
N ASP A 64 -2.65 8.54 7.32
CA ASP A 64 -2.13 9.76 7.96
C ASP A 64 -0.64 9.95 7.62
N PRO A 65 -0.25 11.08 6.99
CA PRO A 65 1.12 11.30 6.54
C PRO A 65 2.14 11.33 7.70
N ARG A 66 1.68 11.65 8.92
CA ARG A 66 2.53 11.67 10.12
C ARG A 66 3.05 10.28 10.50
N LEU A 67 2.41 9.22 9.99
CA LEU A 67 2.75 7.82 10.28
C LEU A 67 3.80 7.22 9.33
N GLN A 68 4.10 7.86 8.21
CA GLN A 68 5.02 7.29 7.21
C GLN A 68 6.37 6.92 7.83
N GLU A 69 7.02 7.88 8.48
CA GLU A 69 8.33 7.68 9.09
C GLU A 69 8.29 6.80 10.37
N PRO A 70 7.33 6.97 11.29
CA PRO A 70 7.15 6.04 12.40
C PRO A 70 6.96 4.58 11.98
N VAL A 71 6.11 4.30 10.99
CA VAL A 71 5.89 2.94 10.49
C VAL A 71 7.14 2.40 9.80
N ARG A 72 7.84 3.22 9.00
CA ARG A 72 9.11 2.83 8.39
C ARG A 72 10.15 2.45 9.44
N LYS A 73 10.30 3.24 10.51
CA LYS A 73 11.22 2.93 11.62
C LYS A 73 10.81 1.66 12.37
N TYR A 74 9.51 1.48 12.61
CA TYR A 74 8.98 0.26 13.22
C TYR A 74 9.32 -0.97 12.39
N THR A 75 9.02 -0.97 11.10
CA THR A 75 9.28 -2.11 10.21
C THR A 75 10.78 -2.40 10.08
N ALA A 76 11.62 -1.37 10.01
CA ALA A 76 13.08 -1.54 9.99
C ALA A 76 13.60 -2.17 11.29
N LYS A 77 13.14 -1.69 12.46
CA LYS A 77 13.50 -2.24 13.77
C LYS A 77 13.11 -3.71 13.93
N HIS A 78 12.01 -4.11 13.31
CA HIS A 78 11.52 -5.50 13.33
C HIS A 78 12.04 -6.36 12.17
N HIS A 79 13.07 -5.90 11.44
CA HIS A 79 13.71 -6.60 10.31
C HIS A 79 12.74 -6.97 9.18
N LEU A 80 11.71 -6.15 8.97
CA LEU A 80 10.68 -6.36 7.95
C LEU A 80 10.97 -5.65 6.62
N THR A 81 11.97 -4.76 6.56
CA THR A 81 12.31 -4.03 5.33
C THR A 81 12.51 -5.00 4.16
N GLY A 82 11.74 -4.81 3.08
CA GLY A 82 11.73 -5.69 1.90
C GLY A 82 11.05 -7.05 2.12
N LYS A 83 10.42 -7.28 3.29
CA LYS A 83 9.82 -8.57 3.66
C LYS A 83 8.34 -8.48 4.03
N PHE A 84 7.66 -7.41 3.68
CA PHE A 84 6.23 -7.26 3.98
C PHE A 84 5.47 -6.62 2.84
N SER A 85 4.21 -7.00 2.69
CA SER A 85 3.22 -6.28 1.89
C SER A 85 2.69 -5.11 2.71
N GLN A 86 2.48 -3.95 2.09
CA GLN A 86 1.92 -2.80 2.78
C GLN A 86 0.49 -2.55 2.29
N PHE A 87 -0.44 -2.41 3.23
CA PHE A 87 -1.79 -1.95 2.94
C PHE A 87 -2.10 -0.71 3.79
N VAL A 88 -2.54 0.36 3.15
CA VAL A 88 -2.75 1.67 3.81
C VAL A 88 -4.18 2.13 3.54
N ILE A 89 -4.94 2.37 4.62
CA ILE A 89 -6.34 2.80 4.56
C ILE A 89 -6.63 3.73 5.74
N ALA A 90 -7.59 4.66 5.61
CA ALA A 90 -7.93 5.54 6.71
C ALA A 90 -8.32 4.76 7.97
N GLY A 91 -7.66 5.05 9.09
CA GLY A 91 -7.92 4.38 10.38
C GLY A 91 -7.28 3.01 10.55
N ALA A 92 -6.53 2.49 9.57
CA ALA A 92 -5.97 1.15 9.61
C ALA A 92 -7.02 0.09 9.98
N ALA A 93 -6.92 -0.61 11.13
CA ALA A 93 -7.91 -1.62 11.53
C ALA A 93 -9.34 -1.05 11.65
N ILE A 94 -9.49 0.21 12.05
CA ILE A 94 -10.82 0.88 12.08
C ILE A 94 -11.44 0.93 10.69
N GLY A 95 -10.65 1.23 9.65
CA GLY A 95 -11.11 1.22 8.26
C GLY A 95 -11.58 -0.14 7.75
N VAL A 96 -11.19 -1.22 8.45
CA VAL A 96 -11.55 -2.61 8.10
C VAL A 96 -12.75 -3.13 8.89
N VAL A 97 -13.04 -2.58 10.08
CA VAL A 97 -14.06 -3.14 10.96
C VAL A 97 -15.24 -2.20 11.25
N ALA A 98 -15.05 -0.88 11.08
CA ALA A 98 -16.08 0.10 11.45
C ALA A 98 -17.16 0.20 10.38
N GLU A 99 -18.44 0.19 10.79
CA GLU A 99 -19.61 0.25 9.89
C GLU A 99 -19.58 1.46 8.91
N PRO A 100 -19.19 2.68 9.31
CA PRO A 100 -19.10 3.79 8.35
C PRO A 100 -18.14 3.56 7.18
N PHE A 101 -17.25 2.59 7.28
CA PHE A 101 -16.24 2.27 6.26
C PHE A 101 -16.48 0.90 5.59
N LYS A 102 -17.67 0.33 5.72
CA LYS A 102 -17.99 -1.01 5.22
C LYS A 102 -17.68 -1.24 3.76
N ASP A 103 -17.81 -0.22 2.92
CA ASP A 103 -17.53 -0.32 1.49
C ASP A 103 -16.03 -0.57 1.20
N TRP A 104 -15.15 -0.31 2.17
CA TRP A 104 -13.71 -0.55 2.05
C TRP A 104 -13.29 -1.93 2.55
N HIS A 105 -14.12 -2.58 3.35
CA HIS A 105 -13.76 -3.86 3.99
C HIS A 105 -13.36 -4.91 2.96
N LYS A 106 -14.11 -5.03 1.88
CA LYS A 106 -13.82 -5.99 0.81
C LYS A 106 -12.43 -5.80 0.21
N ALA A 107 -12.02 -4.56 -0.03
CA ALA A 107 -10.70 -4.26 -0.59
C ALA A 107 -9.57 -4.78 0.30
N PHE A 108 -9.68 -4.61 1.61
CA PHE A 108 -8.69 -5.16 2.54
C PHE A 108 -8.64 -6.69 2.49
N TRP A 109 -9.80 -7.35 2.56
CA TRP A 109 -9.87 -8.82 2.59
C TRP A 109 -9.35 -9.46 1.31
N ASP A 110 -9.66 -8.89 0.15
CA ASP A 110 -9.14 -9.35 -1.13
C ASP A 110 -7.60 -9.21 -1.20
N ASN A 111 -7.06 -8.07 -0.76
CA ASN A 111 -5.62 -7.84 -0.74
C ASN A 111 -4.90 -8.73 0.28
N LEU A 112 -5.51 -9.00 1.44
CA LEU A 112 -4.96 -9.93 2.42
C LEU A 112 -4.89 -11.35 1.84
N ALA A 113 -5.97 -11.83 1.23
CA ALA A 113 -6.02 -13.14 0.56
C ALA A 113 -4.95 -13.24 -0.55
N THR A 114 -4.84 -12.22 -1.40
CA THR A 114 -3.81 -12.14 -2.45
C THR A 114 -2.39 -12.17 -1.86
N SER A 115 -2.16 -11.44 -0.76
CA SER A 115 -0.85 -11.43 -0.10
C SER A 115 -0.49 -12.79 0.53
N ILE A 116 -1.48 -13.50 1.06
CA ILE A 116 -1.28 -14.86 1.55
C ILE A 116 -0.92 -15.80 0.39
N GLU A 117 -1.66 -15.72 -0.72
CA GLU A 117 -1.48 -16.60 -1.88
C GLU A 117 -0.14 -16.35 -2.60
N LEU A 118 0.17 -15.09 -2.93
CA LEU A 118 1.36 -14.77 -3.73
C LEU A 118 2.63 -14.65 -2.88
N HIS A 119 2.52 -14.14 -1.67
CA HIS A 119 3.66 -13.80 -0.83
C HIS A 119 3.89 -14.78 0.32
N ASN A 120 2.96 -15.71 0.54
CA ASN A 120 3.03 -16.70 1.63
C ASN A 120 3.37 -16.06 2.99
N ILE A 121 2.71 -14.93 3.29
CA ILE A 121 2.93 -14.19 4.53
C ILE A 121 2.52 -15.03 5.76
N LYS A 122 3.22 -14.83 6.87
CA LYS A 122 2.99 -15.57 8.11
C LYS A 122 2.05 -14.86 9.08
N LYS A 123 1.93 -13.54 8.94
CA LYS A 123 1.12 -12.71 9.84
C LYS A 123 0.65 -11.42 9.20
N VAL A 124 -0.38 -10.82 9.81
CA VAL A 124 -0.78 -9.43 9.59
C VAL A 124 -0.47 -8.60 10.83
N ILE A 125 0.04 -7.40 10.64
CA ILE A 125 0.37 -6.43 11.70
C ILE A 125 -0.50 -5.21 11.47
N ALA A 126 -1.48 -4.97 12.36
CA ALA A 126 -2.33 -3.79 12.29
C ALA A 126 -1.82 -2.70 13.24
N ILE A 127 -1.47 -1.55 12.67
CA ILE A 127 -0.93 -0.39 13.38
C ILE A 127 -1.96 0.73 13.33
N ASN A 128 -2.80 0.82 14.36
CA ASN A 128 -3.61 2.00 14.61
C ASN A 128 -2.74 3.11 15.22
N HIS A 129 -3.23 4.34 15.22
CA HIS A 129 -2.45 5.44 15.81
C HIS A 129 -3.30 6.41 16.60
N ARG A 130 -2.66 7.13 17.52
CA ARG A 130 -3.28 8.20 18.31
C ARG A 130 -3.59 9.41 17.44
N ASP A 131 -4.57 10.19 17.86
CA ASP A 131 -5.04 11.38 17.14
C ASP A 131 -5.49 11.04 15.71
N CYS A 132 -6.24 9.94 15.59
CA CYS A 132 -6.71 9.42 14.31
C CYS A 132 -8.05 10.05 13.91
N GLY A 133 -8.05 10.84 12.83
CA GLY A 133 -9.28 11.44 12.29
C GLY A 133 -10.33 10.41 11.88
N ALA A 134 -9.93 9.26 11.37
CA ALA A 134 -10.86 8.19 11.01
C ALA A 134 -11.54 7.55 12.24
N ALA A 135 -10.86 7.50 13.40
CA ALA A 135 -11.48 7.06 14.65
C ALA A 135 -12.59 8.01 15.09
N LYS A 136 -12.35 9.32 14.97
CA LYS A 136 -13.36 10.35 15.25
C LYS A 136 -14.55 10.25 14.30
N ILE A 137 -14.33 10.04 13.00
CA ILE A 137 -15.39 9.84 12.00
C ILE A 137 -16.21 8.58 12.31
N ALA A 138 -15.56 7.48 12.66
CA ALA A 138 -16.22 6.19 12.86
C ALA A 138 -17.04 6.12 14.15
N TYR A 139 -16.52 6.70 15.24
CA TYR A 139 -17.06 6.49 16.59
C TYR A 139 -17.48 7.76 17.31
N GLY A 140 -17.30 8.92 16.69
CA GLY A 140 -17.64 10.21 17.24
C GLY A 140 -16.55 10.83 18.11
N GLU A 141 -16.69 12.13 18.40
CA GLU A 141 -15.69 12.92 19.12
C GLU A 141 -15.47 12.43 20.55
N ALA A 142 -16.56 12.08 21.25
CA ALA A 142 -16.50 11.60 22.63
C ALA A 142 -15.65 10.31 22.79
N ALA A 143 -15.63 9.45 21.76
CA ALA A 143 -14.87 8.20 21.76
C ALA A 143 -13.34 8.41 21.70
N VAL A 144 -12.89 9.61 21.37
CA VAL A 144 -11.48 9.99 21.26
C VAL A 144 -11.14 11.25 22.06
N ALA A 145 -12.04 11.75 22.89
CA ALA A 145 -11.89 13.02 23.61
C ALA A 145 -10.80 12.97 24.70
N THR A 146 -10.56 11.82 25.29
CA THR A 146 -9.48 11.60 26.28
C THR A 146 -8.57 10.49 25.84
N LYS A 147 -7.35 10.46 26.38
CA LYS A 147 -6.38 9.42 26.07
C LYS A 147 -6.92 8.02 26.43
N GLU A 148 -7.67 7.91 27.50
CA GLU A 148 -8.27 6.67 27.99
C GLU A 148 -9.38 6.21 27.04
N ALA A 149 -10.30 7.10 26.68
CA ALA A 149 -11.39 6.83 25.73
C ALA A 149 -10.83 6.44 24.35
N GLU A 150 -9.85 7.18 23.86
CA GLU A 150 -9.16 6.87 22.59
C GLU A 150 -8.50 5.48 22.64
N THR A 151 -7.78 5.17 23.74
CA THR A 151 -7.12 3.86 23.90
C THR A 151 -8.16 2.74 23.89
N GLU A 152 -9.28 2.89 24.57
CA GLU A 152 -10.32 1.89 24.62
C GLU A 152 -11.02 1.72 23.27
N THR A 153 -11.27 2.81 22.55
CA THR A 153 -11.82 2.79 21.20
C THR A 153 -10.92 2.01 20.25
N HIS A 154 -9.62 2.28 20.27
CA HIS A 154 -8.66 1.53 19.46
C HIS A 154 -8.53 0.08 19.90
N ARG A 155 -8.57 -0.21 21.20
CA ARG A 155 -8.52 -1.58 21.71
C ARG A 155 -9.69 -2.42 21.19
N LYS A 156 -10.90 -1.89 21.24
CA LYS A 156 -12.11 -2.57 20.72
C LYS A 156 -12.00 -2.84 19.22
N ALA A 157 -11.60 -1.84 18.45
CA ALA A 157 -11.42 -2.00 17.00
C ALA A 157 -10.35 -3.02 16.65
N LEU A 158 -9.22 -3.03 17.36
CA LEU A 158 -8.13 -3.99 17.15
C LEU A 158 -8.53 -5.41 17.58
N ALA A 159 -9.30 -5.54 18.65
CA ALA A 159 -9.82 -6.84 19.08
C ALA A 159 -10.82 -7.42 18.05
N GLU A 160 -11.72 -6.59 17.52
CA GLU A 160 -12.64 -7.00 16.45
C GLU A 160 -11.88 -7.37 15.17
N PHE A 161 -10.88 -6.57 14.79
CA PHE A 161 -10.01 -6.90 13.66
C PHE A 161 -9.34 -8.27 13.83
N ARG A 162 -8.74 -8.52 15.00
CA ARG A 162 -8.10 -9.81 15.32
C ARG A 162 -9.10 -10.95 15.23
N LYS A 163 -10.30 -10.78 15.79
CA LYS A 163 -11.38 -11.77 15.72
C LYS A 163 -11.71 -12.12 14.27
N GLN A 164 -11.96 -11.11 13.42
CA GLN A 164 -12.31 -11.32 12.01
C GLN A 164 -11.17 -11.99 11.22
N VAL A 165 -9.91 -11.63 11.49
CA VAL A 165 -8.77 -12.30 10.85
C VAL A 165 -8.70 -13.76 11.26
N ASN A 166 -8.84 -14.07 12.56
CA ASN A 166 -8.81 -15.46 13.04
C ASN A 166 -9.95 -16.30 12.46
N GLU A 167 -11.14 -15.72 12.28
CA GLU A 167 -12.29 -16.40 11.66
C GLU A 167 -12.06 -16.68 10.17
N LYS A 168 -11.52 -15.72 9.43
CA LYS A 168 -11.34 -15.83 7.97
C LYS A 168 -10.02 -16.50 7.56
N GLN A 169 -8.98 -16.37 8.37
CA GLN A 169 -7.63 -16.82 8.11
C GLN A 169 -7.01 -17.46 9.37
N PRO A 170 -7.52 -18.60 9.85
CA PRO A 170 -7.17 -19.16 11.16
C PRO A 170 -5.70 -19.58 11.31
N LYS A 171 -4.96 -19.69 10.21
CA LYS A 171 -3.54 -20.03 10.21
C LYS A 171 -2.63 -18.80 10.20
N LEU A 172 -3.19 -17.61 10.03
CA LEU A 172 -2.43 -16.37 9.94
C LEU A 172 -2.20 -15.78 11.33
N GLY A 173 -0.94 -15.48 11.67
CA GLY A 173 -0.62 -14.74 12.89
C GLY A 173 -1.18 -13.32 12.85
N VAL A 174 -1.60 -12.78 14.00
CA VAL A 174 -2.15 -11.41 14.10
C VAL A 174 -1.40 -10.64 15.19
N GLU A 175 -0.77 -9.54 14.81
CA GLU A 175 -0.20 -8.57 15.73
C GLU A 175 -0.98 -7.26 15.63
N THR A 176 -1.32 -6.65 16.77
CA THR A 176 -2.10 -5.41 16.81
C THR A 176 -1.51 -4.44 17.80
N GLY A 177 -1.60 -3.14 17.51
CA GLY A 177 -1.14 -2.13 18.43
C GLY A 177 -1.49 -0.71 18.03
N LEU A 178 -1.25 0.19 18.99
CA LEU A 178 -1.49 1.62 18.90
C LEU A 178 -0.15 2.36 18.89
N MET A 179 0.06 3.14 17.84
CA MET A 179 1.28 3.94 17.66
C MET A 179 1.01 5.40 18.02
N ALA A 180 1.84 5.98 18.86
CA ALA A 180 1.87 7.42 19.05
C ALA A 180 2.55 8.09 17.84
N ILE A 181 2.24 9.37 17.58
CA ILE A 181 2.83 10.12 16.45
C ILE A 181 4.36 10.18 16.52
N ASN A 182 4.95 10.09 17.72
CA ASN A 182 6.40 10.02 17.89
C ASN A 182 7.00 8.61 17.61
N GLY A 183 6.18 7.65 17.21
CA GLY A 183 6.61 6.28 16.87
C GLY A 183 6.64 5.29 18.04
N LYS A 184 6.27 5.72 19.27
CA LYS A 184 6.13 4.77 20.38
C LYS A 184 4.96 3.82 20.10
N PHE A 185 5.25 2.53 20.02
CA PHE A 185 4.27 1.49 19.74
C PHE A 185 3.89 0.73 21.02
N GLU A 186 2.61 0.57 21.26
CA GLU A 186 2.02 -0.17 22.36
C GLU A 186 1.18 -1.32 21.80
N ARG A 187 1.48 -2.56 22.18
CA ARG A 187 0.67 -3.72 21.78
C ARG A 187 -0.69 -3.67 22.46
N LEU A 188 -1.76 -3.81 21.68
CA LEU A 188 -3.15 -3.82 22.14
C LEU A 188 -3.92 -4.93 21.42
N GLY A 189 -4.79 -5.63 22.16
CA GLY A 189 -5.66 -6.69 21.63
C GLY A 189 -5.11 -8.09 21.76
#